data_2d7195ac25efff5644561dcd0b0c5b55
#
_entry.id   2d7195ac25efff5644561dcd0b0c5b55
#
_cell.length_a   1.000
_cell.length_b   1.000
_cell.length_c   1.000
_cell.angle_alpha   90.00
_cell.angle_beta   90.00
_cell.angle_gamma   90.00
#
_symmetry.space_group_name_H-M   'P 1'
#
loop_
_entity.id
_entity.type
_entity.pdbx_description
1 polymer ?
#
loop_
_entity_poly.entity_id
_entity_poly.type
_entity_poly.pdbx_seq_one_letter_code
_entity_poly.pdbx_strand_id
1 'polypeptide(L)'
;RGQVPLPELRDHDSVIVSNFQHKWKRGNTMNHFGKIAQQLSAHGLDAMLVTSAPGEFYAAGFHGEGMAVVTPAQTWYYTDSRYIEAAGQLVKDAQVGMIRTGQTYRQLAQDIVAAQGIRRLGFEDNYMSVAEYSQWKEEVRAELVPASEILDLLRMVKDEAELAVMKAAQRIAEEAFTEILNDIKPGVAECEIAAKLTYLMARKGAERNSFDPIVASGANGSKPHAIPSKDLIQSGQFVTMDFGCMVGGYCSDMTRTVAVGQPTDEMRFVYDTVLKAQLAGIAAVHAGVTGAEIHNTGAKVIADAGYGDYFGHGFGHSLGIEIHENPRFSPLWNKPIPAGACLSAEPGIYLPGKFGVRIEDVIRITEDGCENLTRAPKELIIL
;
A
#
# COMPACT_ATOMS: atom_id res chain seq x y z
N ARG A 1 -34.40 -8.19 -17.46
CA ARG A 1 -34.27 -6.84 -16.85
C ARG A 1 -34.36 -7.02 -15.34
N GLY A 2 -33.28 -7.26 -14.68
CA GLY A 2 -33.13 -7.23 -13.22
C GLY A 2 -31.87 -6.45 -12.93
N GLN A 3 -31.97 -5.14 -12.74
CA GLN A 3 -30.92 -4.36 -12.14
C GLN A 3 -30.76 -4.87 -10.70
N VAL A 4 -29.60 -5.42 -10.37
CA VAL A 4 -29.20 -5.63 -8.97
C VAL A 4 -29.08 -4.22 -8.38
N PRO A 5 -29.84 -3.86 -7.34
CA PRO A 5 -29.69 -2.55 -6.73
C PRO A 5 -28.28 -2.45 -6.13
N LEU A 6 -27.51 -1.45 -6.53
CA LEU A 6 -26.26 -1.08 -5.90
C LEU A 6 -26.54 -0.84 -4.42
N PRO A 7 -25.73 -1.34 -3.48
CA PRO A 7 -25.92 -1.06 -2.06
C PRO A 7 -25.83 0.45 -1.84
N GLU A 8 -26.87 1.03 -1.26
CA GLU A 8 -26.86 2.41 -0.80
C GLU A 8 -25.76 2.56 0.25
N LEU A 9 -24.67 3.22 -0.12
CA LEU A 9 -23.68 3.69 0.84
C LEU A 9 -24.38 4.71 1.75
N ARG A 10 -24.52 4.39 3.02
CA ARG A 10 -25.23 5.25 3.98
C ARG A 10 -24.44 6.54 4.19
N ASP A 11 -25.12 7.67 4.28
CA ASP A 11 -24.60 9.03 4.56
C ASP A 11 -23.61 9.13 5.75
N HIS A 12 -23.57 8.11 6.60
CA HIS A 12 -22.62 8.03 7.72
C HIS A 12 -21.16 7.93 7.32
N ASP A 13 -20.83 7.38 6.16
CA ASP A 13 -19.42 7.14 5.76
C ASP A 13 -18.78 8.41 5.16
N SER A 14 -19.54 9.28 4.51
CA SER A 14 -19.05 10.59 4.02
C SER A 14 -18.73 11.55 5.19
N VAL A 15 -19.46 11.45 6.29
CA VAL A 15 -19.22 12.20 7.54
C VAL A 15 -17.94 11.69 8.23
N ILE A 16 -17.61 10.41 8.10
CA ILE A 16 -16.38 9.82 8.69
C ILE A 16 -15.16 10.39 8.00
N VAL A 17 -15.12 10.44 6.66
CA VAL A 17 -13.99 10.99 5.89
C VAL A 17 -13.80 12.49 6.18
N SER A 18 -14.87 13.29 6.20
CA SER A 18 -14.82 14.71 6.52
C SER A 18 -14.39 15.00 7.96
N ASN A 19 -14.90 14.25 8.93
CA ASN A 19 -14.51 14.35 10.33
C ASN A 19 -13.08 13.85 10.57
N PHE A 20 -12.65 12.85 9.79
CA PHE A 20 -11.30 12.32 9.87
C PHE A 20 -10.28 13.34 9.37
N GLN A 21 -10.51 13.97 8.22
CA GLN A 21 -9.65 15.02 7.68
C GLN A 21 -9.55 16.24 8.61
N HIS A 22 -10.64 16.60 9.32
CA HIS A 22 -10.63 17.67 10.32
C HIS A 22 -9.92 17.30 11.63
N LYS A 23 -10.04 16.06 12.10
CA LYS A 23 -9.31 15.54 13.26
C LYS A 23 -7.84 15.35 12.99
N TRP A 24 -7.51 14.82 11.78
CA TRP A 24 -6.15 14.61 11.33
C TRP A 24 -5.35 15.92 11.26
N LYS A 25 -5.92 16.99 10.71
CA LYS A 25 -5.31 18.33 10.70
C LYS A 25 -5.13 18.96 12.09
N ARG A 26 -5.66 18.37 13.16
CA ARG A 26 -5.62 18.92 14.52
C ARG A 26 -4.71 18.19 15.51
N GLY A 27 -3.75 17.39 15.05
CA GLY A 27 -2.64 16.95 15.89
C GLY A 27 -2.66 15.51 16.38
N ASN A 28 -3.26 14.58 15.69
CA ASN A 28 -2.99 13.15 15.88
C ASN A 28 -1.79 12.76 14.99
N THR A 29 -0.57 12.99 15.46
CA THR A 29 0.64 12.53 14.79
C THR A 29 0.82 11.05 15.06
N MET A 30 0.78 10.22 14.01
CA MET A 30 1.23 8.82 14.08
C MET A 30 2.77 8.82 14.04
N ASN A 31 3.44 9.08 15.14
CA ASN A 31 4.88 8.86 15.21
C ASN A 31 5.16 7.53 15.92
N HIS A 32 6.23 6.89 15.53
CA HIS A 32 6.61 5.59 16.04
C HIS A 32 8.04 5.56 16.60
N PHE A 33 8.64 6.70 16.96
CA PHE A 33 9.97 6.75 17.54
C PHE A 33 10.11 5.83 18.77
N GLY A 34 9.08 5.80 19.62
CA GLY A 34 9.05 4.92 20.78
C GLY A 34 9.05 3.43 20.42
N LYS A 35 8.33 3.04 19.37
CA LYS A 35 8.34 1.64 18.88
C LYS A 35 9.71 1.26 18.33
N ILE A 36 10.37 2.15 17.57
CA ILE A 36 11.74 1.95 17.06
C ILE A 36 12.73 1.82 18.22
N ALA A 37 12.67 2.75 19.19
CA ALA A 37 13.56 2.74 20.36
C ALA A 37 13.50 1.43 21.16
N GLN A 38 12.30 0.84 21.30
CA GLN A 38 12.10 -0.43 21.98
C GLN A 38 12.77 -1.63 21.30
N GLN A 39 13.00 -1.57 19.98
CA GLN A 39 13.63 -2.66 19.23
C GLN A 39 15.16 -2.66 19.31
N LEU A 40 15.78 -1.51 19.61
CA LEU A 40 17.23 -1.33 19.52
C LEU A 40 18.01 -2.36 20.33
N SER A 41 17.64 -2.56 21.59
CA SER A 41 18.33 -3.50 22.49
C SER A 41 18.31 -4.94 22.00
N ALA A 42 17.16 -5.40 21.47
CA ALA A 42 17.01 -6.76 20.93
C ALA A 42 17.91 -7.00 19.71
N HIS A 43 18.22 -5.92 18.97
CA HIS A 43 19.10 -5.98 17.78
C HIS A 43 20.56 -5.59 18.11
N GLY A 44 20.87 -5.35 19.39
CA GLY A 44 22.22 -4.97 19.83
C GLY A 44 22.67 -3.63 19.28
N LEU A 45 21.75 -2.68 19.11
CA LEU A 45 22.01 -1.34 18.58
C LEU A 45 21.92 -0.29 19.69
N ASP A 46 22.77 0.73 19.61
CA ASP A 46 22.69 1.91 20.47
C ASP A 46 21.71 2.96 19.92
N ALA A 47 21.56 3.02 18.58
CA ALA A 47 20.65 3.94 17.91
C ALA A 47 20.23 3.41 16.53
N MET A 48 19.16 4.01 15.97
CA MET A 48 18.71 3.82 14.58
C MET A 48 18.76 5.15 13.84
N LEU A 49 19.41 5.13 12.67
CA LEU A 49 19.39 6.20 11.68
C LEU A 49 18.27 5.92 10.68
N VAL A 50 17.36 6.88 10.53
CA VAL A 50 16.23 6.82 9.60
C VAL A 50 16.38 7.94 8.58
N THR A 51 16.48 7.59 7.30
CA THR A 51 16.73 8.53 6.20
C THR A 51 15.87 8.27 4.96
N SER A 52 15.21 7.12 4.86
CA SER A 52 14.31 6.84 3.75
C SER A 52 13.00 7.61 3.91
N ALA A 53 12.37 8.01 2.80
CA ALA A 53 11.10 8.72 2.86
C ALA A 53 9.98 7.90 3.56
N PRO A 54 9.80 6.59 3.31
CA PRO A 54 8.82 5.79 4.05
C PRO A 54 9.19 5.57 5.51
N GLY A 55 10.49 5.39 5.82
CA GLY A 55 10.98 5.26 7.19
C GLY A 55 10.82 6.55 7.98
N GLU A 56 11.15 7.69 7.39
CA GLU A 56 10.95 9.02 7.98
C GLU A 56 9.47 9.24 8.30
N PHE A 57 8.59 8.99 7.34
CA PHE A 57 7.16 9.14 7.56
C PHE A 57 6.65 8.20 8.66
N TYR A 58 7.04 6.94 8.65
CA TYR A 58 6.69 6.00 9.72
C TYR A 58 7.17 6.49 11.09
N ALA A 59 8.43 6.89 11.18
CA ALA A 59 9.05 7.32 12.42
C ALA A 59 8.45 8.62 12.96
N ALA A 60 8.32 9.65 12.11
CA ALA A 60 7.96 11.01 12.51
C ALA A 60 6.48 11.38 12.32
N GLY A 61 5.72 10.60 11.54
CA GLY A 61 4.37 10.97 11.08
C GLY A 61 4.39 12.19 10.13
N PHE A 62 5.51 12.44 9.46
CA PHE A 62 5.75 13.64 8.68
C PHE A 62 6.72 13.37 7.52
N HIS A 63 6.44 13.96 6.36
CA HIS A 63 7.32 13.98 5.20
C HIS A 63 8.11 15.29 5.15
N GLY A 64 9.37 15.27 5.52
CA GLY A 64 10.17 16.47 5.63
C GLY A 64 11.53 16.42 4.93
N GLU A 65 11.78 15.40 4.10
CA GLU A 65 13.08 15.17 3.45
C GLU A 65 14.25 15.28 4.45
N GLY A 66 14.05 14.71 5.62
CA GLY A 66 14.90 14.87 6.78
C GLY A 66 15.66 13.61 7.17
N MET A 67 16.14 13.63 8.40
CA MET A 67 16.85 12.54 9.05
C MET A 67 16.39 12.42 10.49
N ALA A 68 16.17 11.21 10.98
CA ALA A 68 16.02 10.97 12.41
C ALA A 68 17.16 10.07 12.94
N VAL A 69 17.60 10.36 14.16
CA VAL A 69 18.45 9.49 14.98
C VAL A 69 17.66 9.14 16.24
N VAL A 70 17.31 7.88 16.38
CA VAL A 70 16.49 7.36 17.47
C VAL A 70 17.37 6.57 18.44
N THR A 71 17.41 6.97 19.70
CA THR A 71 18.04 6.22 20.79
C THR A 71 16.99 5.78 21.81
N PRO A 72 17.29 4.90 22.76
CA PRO A 72 16.36 4.55 23.84
C PRO A 72 15.91 5.72 24.72
N ALA A 73 16.75 6.75 24.83
CA ALA A 73 16.52 7.88 25.74
C ALA A 73 15.98 9.13 25.03
N GLN A 74 16.34 9.34 23.77
CA GLN A 74 16.05 10.58 23.06
C GLN A 74 16.07 10.36 21.55
N THR A 75 15.25 11.17 20.85
CA THR A 75 15.22 11.23 19.39
C THR A 75 15.58 12.62 18.90
N TRP A 76 16.34 12.70 17.81
CA TRP A 76 16.62 13.91 17.04
C TRP A 76 16.01 13.77 15.66
N TYR A 77 15.35 14.82 15.21
CA TYR A 77 14.81 14.93 13.86
C TYR A 77 15.33 16.21 13.23
N TYR A 78 16.04 16.10 12.13
CA TYR A 78 16.56 17.23 11.37
C TYR A 78 15.96 17.29 9.99
N THR A 79 15.60 18.51 9.57
CA THR A 79 15.12 18.82 8.23
C THR A 79 15.70 20.17 7.77
N ASP A 80 15.34 20.62 6.59
CA ASP A 80 15.82 21.90 6.06
C ASP A 80 14.81 23.05 6.21
N SER A 81 15.16 24.22 5.67
CA SER A 81 14.35 25.44 5.80
C SER A 81 12.98 25.37 5.13
N ARG A 82 12.77 24.42 4.20
CA ARG A 82 11.47 24.21 3.52
C ARG A 82 10.43 23.59 4.46
N TYR A 83 10.89 22.80 5.41
CA TYR A 83 10.01 21.94 6.23
C TYR A 83 10.08 22.25 7.74
N ILE A 84 11.05 23.04 8.22
CA ILE A 84 11.30 23.22 9.67
C ILE A 84 10.08 23.77 10.42
N GLU A 85 9.32 24.68 9.82
CA GLU A 85 8.12 25.24 10.45
C GLU A 85 7.05 24.15 10.66
N ALA A 86 6.75 23.38 9.62
CA ALA A 86 5.78 22.29 9.70
C ALA A 86 6.28 21.15 10.62
N ALA A 87 7.56 20.79 10.54
CA ALA A 87 8.17 19.81 11.42
C ALA A 87 8.07 20.21 12.90
N GLY A 88 8.32 21.47 13.24
CA GLY A 88 8.18 21.99 14.60
C GLY A 88 6.75 21.92 15.14
N GLN A 89 5.76 21.94 14.26
CA GLN A 89 4.33 21.81 14.64
C GLN A 89 3.89 20.34 14.73
N LEU A 90 4.35 19.49 13.81
CA LEU A 90 3.82 18.15 13.58
C LEU A 90 4.65 17.04 14.23
N VAL A 91 5.98 17.12 14.19
CA VAL A 91 6.85 16.09 14.78
C VAL A 91 6.82 16.21 16.30
N LYS A 92 6.45 15.11 16.97
CA LYS A 92 6.40 15.01 18.45
C LYS A 92 7.45 14.01 18.93
N ASP A 93 7.76 14.05 20.21
CA ASP A 93 8.68 13.13 20.89
C ASP A 93 10.09 13.10 20.28
N ALA A 94 10.51 14.21 19.66
CA ALA A 94 11.84 14.41 19.11
C ALA A 94 12.33 15.84 19.30
N GLN A 95 13.63 16.01 19.40
CA GLN A 95 14.27 17.30 19.30
C GLN A 95 14.38 17.68 17.83
N VAL A 96 13.52 18.62 17.38
CA VAL A 96 13.47 19.07 16.01
C VAL A 96 14.53 20.16 15.78
N GLY A 97 15.34 19.98 14.75
CA GLY A 97 16.41 20.91 14.35
C GLY A 97 16.44 21.17 12.85
N MET A 98 17.08 22.27 12.47
CA MET A 98 17.26 22.65 11.07
C MET A 98 18.73 22.52 10.67
N ILE A 99 18.96 21.85 9.52
CA ILE A 99 20.28 21.84 8.89
C ILE A 99 20.64 23.25 8.40
N ARG A 100 21.86 23.70 8.68
CA ARG A 100 22.35 25.02 8.26
C ARG A 100 23.10 24.93 6.93
N THR A 101 23.21 26.07 6.23
CA THR A 101 24.02 26.16 5.02
C THR A 101 25.46 25.70 5.29
N GLY A 102 25.93 24.73 4.50
CA GLY A 102 27.28 24.16 4.63
C GLY A 102 27.39 22.98 5.60
N GLN A 103 26.32 22.62 6.32
CA GLN A 103 26.26 21.37 7.08
C GLN A 103 25.70 20.22 6.24
N THR A 104 26.03 18.99 6.62
CA THR A 104 25.44 17.76 6.08
C THR A 104 24.68 17.01 7.18
N TYR A 105 23.70 16.19 6.80
CA TYR A 105 23.04 15.29 7.77
C TYR A 105 24.04 14.33 8.42
N ARG A 106 25.09 13.92 7.71
CA ARG A 106 26.14 13.04 8.24
C ARG A 106 26.94 13.72 9.35
N GLN A 107 27.25 15.02 9.21
CA GLN A 107 27.91 15.80 10.26
C GLN A 107 27.03 15.91 11.51
N LEU A 108 25.73 16.20 11.33
CA LEU A 108 24.79 16.27 12.44
C LEU A 108 24.64 14.92 13.15
N ALA A 109 24.56 13.82 12.39
CA ALA A 109 24.54 12.48 12.95
C ALA A 109 25.84 12.14 13.69
N GLN A 110 27.00 12.52 13.16
CA GLN A 110 28.30 12.36 13.82
C GLN A 110 28.37 13.12 15.14
N ASP A 111 27.83 14.34 15.20
CA ASP A 111 27.76 15.12 16.44
C ASP A 111 26.91 14.40 17.50
N ILE A 112 25.77 13.82 17.11
CA ILE A 112 24.92 13.03 18.00
C ILE A 112 25.66 11.76 18.44
N VAL A 113 26.29 11.03 17.50
CA VAL A 113 27.08 9.81 17.78
C VAL A 113 28.16 10.08 18.81
N ALA A 114 28.89 11.18 18.66
CA ALA A 114 29.94 11.56 19.60
C ALA A 114 29.38 11.99 20.97
N ALA A 115 28.32 12.79 21.00
CA ALA A 115 27.72 13.29 22.23
C ALA A 115 27.04 12.18 23.06
N GLN A 116 26.45 11.20 22.40
CA GLN A 116 25.73 10.10 23.05
C GLN A 116 26.59 8.83 23.24
N GLY A 117 27.81 8.80 22.73
CA GLY A 117 28.71 7.64 22.81
C GLY A 117 28.17 6.43 22.05
N ILE A 118 27.47 6.66 20.94
CA ILE A 118 26.90 5.61 20.08
C ILE A 118 28.03 4.84 19.41
N ARG A 119 28.07 3.54 19.58
CA ARG A 119 29.07 2.66 18.97
C ARG A 119 28.49 1.84 17.82
N ARG A 120 27.20 1.47 17.89
CA ARG A 120 26.49 0.67 16.88
C ARG A 120 25.25 1.40 16.44
N LEU A 121 25.30 1.92 15.22
CA LEU A 121 24.24 2.69 14.58
C LEU A 121 23.56 1.84 13.51
N GLY A 122 22.32 1.44 13.76
CA GLY A 122 21.47 0.80 12.75
C GLY A 122 21.12 1.75 11.63
N PHE A 123 20.98 1.27 10.40
CA PHE A 123 20.55 2.06 9.26
C PHE A 123 19.68 1.25 8.31
N GLU A 124 18.95 1.92 7.41
CA GLU A 124 18.04 1.31 6.44
C GLU A 124 18.82 0.85 5.20
N ASP A 125 19.34 -0.38 5.25
CA ASP A 125 20.18 -0.96 4.19
C ASP A 125 19.40 -1.29 2.90
N ASN A 126 18.07 -1.43 2.98
CA ASN A 126 17.20 -1.62 1.82
C ASN A 126 17.04 -0.34 0.97
N TYR A 127 17.28 0.83 1.56
CA TYR A 127 17.07 2.14 0.93
C TYR A 127 18.36 2.89 0.64
N MET A 128 19.39 2.68 1.48
CA MET A 128 20.66 3.39 1.34
C MET A 128 21.47 2.83 0.17
N SER A 129 21.78 3.65 -0.80
CA SER A 129 22.66 3.27 -1.90
C SER A 129 24.09 2.98 -1.41
N VAL A 130 24.85 2.16 -2.16
CA VAL A 130 26.26 1.90 -1.84
C VAL A 130 27.10 3.17 -1.78
N ALA A 131 26.79 4.16 -2.63
CA ALA A 131 27.48 5.44 -2.63
C ALA A 131 27.20 6.24 -1.35
N GLU A 132 25.95 6.30 -0.92
CA GLU A 132 25.58 6.95 0.35
C GLU A 132 26.17 6.22 1.55
N TYR A 133 26.07 4.89 1.60
CA TYR A 133 26.69 4.09 2.65
C TYR A 133 28.20 4.39 2.79
N SER A 134 28.93 4.50 1.67
CA SER A 134 30.35 4.81 1.69
C SER A 134 30.63 6.18 2.31
N GLN A 135 29.81 7.21 1.99
CA GLN A 135 29.91 8.54 2.56
C GLN A 135 29.56 8.54 4.07
N TRP A 136 28.51 7.83 4.46
CA TRP A 136 28.16 7.68 5.87
C TRP A 136 29.28 7.02 6.66
N LYS A 137 29.84 5.93 6.14
CA LYS A 137 30.96 5.19 6.76
C LYS A 137 32.24 6.00 6.88
N GLU A 138 32.48 6.94 5.97
CA GLU A 138 33.63 7.83 6.01
C GLU A 138 33.49 8.90 7.10
N GLU A 139 32.31 9.49 7.26
CA GLU A 139 32.09 10.62 8.14
C GLU A 139 31.65 10.23 9.56
N VAL A 140 30.90 9.13 9.73
CA VAL A 140 30.33 8.72 11.04
C VAL A 140 31.23 7.70 11.73
N ARG A 141 31.58 7.95 12.99
CA ARG A 141 32.50 7.14 13.82
C ARG A 141 31.79 6.10 14.68
N ALA A 142 30.79 5.44 14.10
CA ALA A 142 30.10 4.29 14.69
C ALA A 142 30.17 3.11 13.72
N GLU A 143 29.99 1.91 14.23
CA GLU A 143 29.73 0.74 13.39
C GLU A 143 28.34 0.91 12.76
N LEU A 144 28.29 1.01 11.43
CA LEU A 144 27.02 1.03 10.69
C LEU A 144 26.52 -0.41 10.54
N VAL A 145 25.34 -0.71 11.09
CA VAL A 145 24.76 -2.05 11.12
C VAL A 145 23.48 -2.07 10.26
N PRO A 146 23.38 -2.94 9.24
CA PRO A 146 22.15 -3.17 8.50
C PRO A 146 20.99 -3.47 9.44
N ALA A 147 19.90 -2.73 9.36
CA ALA A 147 18.80 -2.80 10.32
C ALA A 147 17.42 -2.47 9.73
N SER A 148 17.25 -2.53 8.40
CA SER A 148 15.94 -2.31 7.74
C SER A 148 14.85 -3.23 8.30
N GLU A 149 15.21 -4.43 8.74
CA GLU A 149 14.28 -5.41 9.32
C GLU A 149 13.48 -4.83 10.49
N ILE A 150 14.04 -3.90 11.27
CA ILE A 150 13.34 -3.25 12.38
C ILE A 150 12.11 -2.50 11.88
N LEU A 151 12.27 -1.65 10.86
CA LEU A 151 11.18 -0.88 10.30
C LEU A 151 10.22 -1.77 9.51
N ASP A 152 10.71 -2.74 8.77
CA ASP A 152 9.90 -3.71 8.03
C ASP A 152 8.96 -4.48 8.97
N LEU A 153 9.46 -4.99 10.10
CA LEU A 153 8.65 -5.70 11.09
C LEU A 153 7.63 -4.80 11.79
N LEU A 154 8.03 -3.57 12.13
CA LEU A 154 7.13 -2.61 12.77
C LEU A 154 6.01 -2.15 11.84
N ARG A 155 6.32 -1.91 10.54
CA ARG A 155 5.34 -1.52 9.51
C ARG A 155 4.42 -2.67 9.09
N MET A 156 4.86 -3.92 9.28
CA MET A 156 4.07 -5.11 8.92
C MET A 156 2.73 -5.14 9.67
N VAL A 157 2.73 -4.84 10.97
CA VAL A 157 1.54 -4.85 11.83
C VAL A 157 1.01 -3.43 11.99
N LYS A 158 -0.16 -3.17 11.40
CA LYS A 158 -0.81 -1.86 11.45
C LYS A 158 -1.52 -1.68 12.79
N ASP A 159 -1.30 -0.54 13.44
CA ASP A 159 -2.08 -0.17 14.61
C ASP A 159 -3.47 0.40 14.21
N GLU A 160 -4.31 0.67 15.20
CA GLU A 160 -5.70 1.11 14.93
C GLU A 160 -5.76 2.50 14.26
N ALA A 161 -4.77 3.37 14.48
CA ALA A 161 -4.71 4.67 13.82
C ALA A 161 -4.30 4.52 12.34
N GLU A 162 -3.29 3.70 12.07
CA GLU A 162 -2.87 3.33 10.71
C GLU A 162 -4.01 2.66 9.94
N LEU A 163 -4.69 1.71 10.59
CA LEU A 163 -5.83 1.00 10.00
C LEU A 163 -6.99 1.95 9.66
N ALA A 164 -7.25 2.94 10.51
CA ALA A 164 -8.33 3.90 10.28
C ALA A 164 -8.10 4.74 9.01
N VAL A 165 -6.86 5.16 8.74
CA VAL A 165 -6.52 5.91 7.51
C VAL A 165 -6.54 5.03 6.28
N MET A 166 -6.08 3.78 6.38
CA MET A 166 -6.18 2.80 5.28
C MET A 166 -7.66 2.54 4.91
N LYS A 167 -8.52 2.36 5.90
CA LYS A 167 -9.97 2.23 5.69
C LYS A 167 -10.56 3.48 5.03
N ALA A 168 -10.13 4.68 5.41
CA ALA A 168 -10.60 5.92 4.78
C ALA A 168 -10.16 6.01 3.32
N ALA A 169 -8.91 5.67 3.00
CA ALA A 169 -8.41 5.60 1.63
C ALA A 169 -9.20 4.59 0.80
N GLN A 170 -9.48 3.41 1.36
CA GLN A 170 -10.27 2.37 0.70
C GLN A 170 -11.70 2.85 0.40
N ARG A 171 -12.36 3.58 1.33
CA ARG A 171 -13.71 4.15 1.07
C ARG A 171 -13.71 5.12 -0.10
N ILE A 172 -12.69 5.99 -0.19
CA ILE A 172 -12.56 6.93 -1.30
C ILE A 172 -12.43 6.20 -2.65
N ALA A 173 -11.62 5.16 -2.71
CA ALA A 173 -11.46 4.35 -3.92
C ALA A 173 -12.78 3.66 -4.32
N GLU A 174 -13.52 3.09 -3.37
CA GLU A 174 -14.82 2.44 -3.61
C GLU A 174 -15.91 3.40 -4.07
N GLU A 175 -15.95 4.60 -3.50
CA GLU A 175 -16.87 5.63 -3.95
C GLU A 175 -16.51 6.12 -5.36
N ALA A 176 -15.22 6.24 -5.68
CA ALA A 176 -14.76 6.55 -7.03
C ALA A 176 -15.13 5.43 -8.02
N PHE A 177 -14.98 4.16 -7.60
CA PHE A 177 -15.44 3.02 -8.38
C PHE A 177 -16.93 3.09 -8.70
N THR A 178 -17.76 3.31 -7.70
CA THR A 178 -19.21 3.37 -7.88
C THR A 178 -19.61 4.48 -8.87
N GLU A 179 -18.93 5.62 -8.80
CA GLU A 179 -19.23 6.77 -9.68
C GLU A 179 -18.73 6.55 -11.10
N ILE A 180 -17.54 5.96 -11.29
CA ILE A 180 -16.94 5.76 -12.61
C ILE A 180 -17.72 4.80 -13.49
N LEU A 181 -18.49 3.87 -12.93
CA LEU A 181 -19.30 2.91 -13.67
C LEU A 181 -20.26 3.59 -14.67
N ASN A 182 -20.71 4.82 -14.37
CA ASN A 182 -21.60 5.60 -15.25
C ASN A 182 -20.87 6.13 -16.51
N ASP A 183 -19.55 6.14 -16.52
CA ASP A 183 -18.74 6.69 -17.60
C ASP A 183 -18.17 5.61 -18.52
N ILE A 184 -18.14 4.35 -18.06
CA ILE A 184 -17.64 3.22 -18.80
C ILE A 184 -18.68 2.79 -19.85
N LYS A 185 -18.37 3.06 -21.12
CA LYS A 185 -19.25 2.73 -22.24
C LYS A 185 -18.47 2.62 -23.53
N PRO A 186 -19.02 1.99 -24.57
CA PRO A 186 -18.37 1.92 -25.88
C PRO A 186 -18.01 3.31 -26.41
N GLY A 187 -16.80 3.45 -26.93
CA GLY A 187 -16.27 4.69 -27.50
C GLY A 187 -15.52 5.61 -26.55
N VAL A 188 -15.43 5.29 -25.26
CA VAL A 188 -14.58 6.00 -24.30
C VAL A 188 -13.20 5.33 -24.27
N ALA A 189 -12.13 6.12 -24.18
CA ALA A 189 -10.77 5.60 -24.14
C ALA A 189 -10.36 5.14 -22.72
N GLU A 190 -9.50 4.14 -22.61
CA GLU A 190 -8.96 3.64 -21.34
C GLU A 190 -8.31 4.78 -20.51
N CYS A 191 -7.51 5.62 -21.17
CA CYS A 191 -6.83 6.75 -20.51
C CYS A 191 -7.81 7.82 -19.98
N GLU A 192 -8.99 7.98 -20.60
CA GLU A 192 -10.02 8.89 -20.08
C GLU A 192 -10.62 8.38 -18.77
N ILE A 193 -10.87 7.06 -18.69
CA ILE A 193 -11.36 6.42 -17.46
C ILE A 193 -10.30 6.53 -16.35
N ALA A 194 -9.02 6.26 -16.65
CA ALA A 194 -7.92 6.38 -15.68
C ALA A 194 -7.79 7.81 -15.13
N ALA A 195 -7.84 8.81 -16.03
CA ALA A 195 -7.78 10.22 -15.63
C ALA A 195 -8.99 10.61 -14.76
N LYS A 196 -10.18 10.09 -15.08
CA LYS A 196 -11.39 10.36 -14.32
C LYS A 196 -11.38 9.69 -12.96
N LEU A 197 -10.88 8.46 -12.82
CA LEU A 197 -10.67 7.81 -11.52
C LEU A 197 -9.77 8.66 -10.62
N THR A 198 -8.62 9.13 -11.13
CA THR A 198 -7.74 10.04 -10.42
C THR A 198 -8.47 11.32 -9.95
N TYR A 199 -9.23 11.95 -10.84
CA TYR A 199 -10.03 13.12 -10.51
C TYR A 199 -11.08 12.83 -9.42
N LEU A 200 -11.79 11.71 -9.53
CA LEU A 200 -12.82 11.32 -8.57
C LEU A 200 -12.24 11.09 -7.17
N MET A 201 -11.13 10.36 -7.08
CA MET A 201 -10.45 10.13 -5.80
C MET A 201 -9.95 11.43 -5.19
N ALA A 202 -9.31 12.31 -5.97
CA ALA A 202 -8.84 13.62 -5.51
C ALA A 202 -10.00 14.51 -5.03
N ARG A 203 -11.12 14.56 -5.77
CA ARG A 203 -12.33 15.30 -5.39
C ARG A 203 -12.93 14.82 -4.07
N LYS A 204 -12.81 13.52 -3.77
CA LYS A 204 -13.29 12.89 -2.53
C LYS A 204 -12.32 13.04 -1.36
N GLY A 205 -11.15 13.65 -1.59
CA GLY A 205 -10.21 14.01 -0.53
C GLY A 205 -8.95 13.14 -0.46
N ALA A 206 -8.67 12.34 -1.48
CA ALA A 206 -7.37 11.67 -1.60
C ALA A 206 -6.25 12.70 -1.75
N GLU A 207 -5.09 12.43 -1.13
CA GLU A 207 -3.88 13.23 -1.25
C GLU A 207 -3.23 13.07 -2.63
N ARG A 208 -3.21 11.84 -3.11
CA ARG A 208 -2.70 11.42 -4.42
C ARG A 208 -3.11 9.98 -4.71
N ASN A 209 -2.83 9.49 -5.92
CA ASN A 209 -2.93 8.06 -6.21
C ASN A 209 -1.88 7.27 -5.41
N SER A 210 -2.18 6.01 -5.04
CA SER A 210 -1.22 5.06 -4.46
C SER A 210 -0.19 4.64 -5.51
N PHE A 211 -0.64 4.51 -6.76
CA PHE A 211 0.11 4.17 -7.96
C PHE A 211 -0.64 4.68 -9.20
N ASP A 212 -0.02 4.62 -10.37
CA ASP A 212 -0.67 5.01 -11.61
C ASP A 212 -1.81 4.03 -11.92
N PRO A 213 -3.08 4.49 -12.06
CA PRO A 213 -4.21 3.62 -12.28
C PRO A 213 -4.06 2.78 -13.55
N ILE A 214 -4.36 1.49 -13.46
CA ILE A 214 -4.47 0.59 -14.61
C ILE A 214 -5.93 0.57 -15.04
N VAL A 215 -6.17 0.87 -16.30
CA VAL A 215 -7.47 0.66 -16.97
C VAL A 215 -7.19 -0.03 -18.28
N ALA A 216 -7.68 -1.25 -18.41
CA ALA A 216 -7.36 -2.10 -19.55
C ALA A 216 -8.61 -2.80 -20.09
N SER A 217 -8.89 -2.61 -21.36
CA SER A 217 -10.05 -3.19 -22.04
C SER A 217 -9.66 -4.27 -23.06
N GLY A 218 -10.52 -5.26 -23.26
CA GLY A 218 -10.32 -6.31 -24.26
C GLY A 218 -8.92 -6.92 -24.17
N ALA A 219 -8.18 -6.96 -25.29
CA ALA A 219 -6.85 -7.55 -25.36
C ALA A 219 -5.80 -6.86 -24.50
N ASN A 220 -5.93 -5.56 -24.21
CA ASN A 220 -5.02 -4.86 -23.30
C ASN A 220 -5.12 -5.42 -21.88
N GLY A 221 -6.32 -5.87 -21.44
CA GLY A 221 -6.56 -6.50 -20.16
C GLY A 221 -5.80 -7.82 -19.94
N SER A 222 -5.24 -8.44 -21.00
CA SER A 222 -4.39 -9.62 -20.85
C SER A 222 -3.00 -9.33 -20.26
N LYS A 223 -2.69 -8.06 -20.00
CA LYS A 223 -1.42 -7.62 -19.40
C LYS A 223 -1.66 -7.19 -17.96
N PRO A 224 -1.08 -7.85 -16.95
CA PRO A 224 -1.28 -7.50 -15.54
C PRO A 224 -0.98 -6.04 -15.21
N HIS A 225 0.10 -5.49 -15.77
CA HIS A 225 0.52 -4.09 -15.65
C HIS A 225 0.27 -3.30 -16.94
N ALA A 226 -0.96 -3.39 -17.47
CA ALA A 226 -1.34 -2.64 -18.67
C ALA A 226 -1.27 -1.14 -18.41
N ILE A 227 -0.76 -0.39 -19.40
CA ILE A 227 -0.80 1.07 -19.38
C ILE A 227 -2.09 1.50 -20.08
N PRO A 228 -2.92 2.37 -19.46
CA PRO A 228 -4.12 2.89 -20.09
C PRO A 228 -3.80 3.57 -21.40
N SER A 229 -4.43 3.10 -22.49
CA SER A 229 -4.16 3.53 -23.86
C SER A 229 -5.25 4.49 -24.38
N LYS A 230 -5.11 4.90 -25.65
CA LYS A 230 -6.17 5.59 -26.39
C LYS A 230 -7.14 4.62 -27.07
N ASP A 231 -6.99 3.32 -26.85
CA ASP A 231 -7.91 2.33 -27.37
C ASP A 231 -9.30 2.54 -26.78
N LEU A 232 -10.30 2.44 -27.66
CA LEU A 232 -11.68 2.68 -27.26
C LEU A 232 -12.31 1.40 -26.74
N ILE A 233 -12.92 1.48 -25.56
CA ILE A 233 -13.74 0.42 -24.98
C ILE A 233 -14.83 0.05 -25.98
N GLN A 234 -15.08 -1.24 -26.14
CA GLN A 234 -16.09 -1.77 -27.05
C GLN A 234 -17.10 -2.66 -26.33
N SER A 235 -18.30 -2.80 -26.90
CA SER A 235 -19.27 -3.78 -26.39
C SER A 235 -18.74 -5.21 -26.54
N GLY A 236 -19.03 -6.06 -25.56
CA GLY A 236 -18.54 -7.44 -25.50
C GLY A 236 -17.15 -7.58 -24.87
N GLN A 237 -16.59 -6.52 -24.31
CA GLN A 237 -15.27 -6.57 -23.66
C GLN A 237 -15.37 -6.51 -22.14
N PHE A 238 -14.34 -7.05 -21.47
CA PHE A 238 -14.03 -6.71 -20.09
C PHE A 238 -13.24 -5.40 -20.03
N VAL A 239 -13.43 -4.66 -18.93
CA VAL A 239 -12.60 -3.54 -18.51
C VAL A 239 -12.12 -3.85 -17.10
N THR A 240 -10.83 -4.09 -16.95
CA THR A 240 -10.16 -4.26 -15.64
C THR A 240 -9.65 -2.90 -15.20
N MET A 241 -10.02 -2.50 -14.00
CA MET A 241 -9.58 -1.26 -13.36
C MET A 241 -8.88 -1.63 -12.06
N ASP A 242 -7.62 -1.24 -11.94
CA ASP A 242 -6.79 -1.40 -10.76
C ASP A 242 -6.28 -0.02 -10.35
N PHE A 243 -6.64 0.40 -9.14
CA PHE A 243 -6.41 1.76 -8.66
C PHE A 243 -6.54 1.85 -7.15
N GLY A 244 -5.87 2.85 -6.61
CA GLY A 244 -5.91 3.18 -5.21
C GLY A 244 -5.49 4.62 -4.96
N CYS A 245 -5.70 5.10 -3.75
CA CYS A 245 -5.33 6.44 -3.34
C CYS A 245 -4.71 6.47 -1.95
N MET A 246 -4.10 7.59 -1.61
CA MET A 246 -3.50 7.81 -0.29
C MET A 246 -4.33 8.77 0.54
N VAL A 247 -4.45 8.44 1.82
CA VAL A 247 -4.99 9.30 2.87
C VAL A 247 -4.10 9.18 4.10
N GLY A 248 -3.71 10.32 4.68
CA GLY A 248 -2.82 10.33 5.83
C GLY A 248 -1.50 9.60 5.58
N GLY A 249 -0.99 9.62 4.34
CA GLY A 249 0.23 8.94 3.92
C GLY A 249 0.12 7.43 3.74
N TYR A 250 -1.07 6.82 3.85
CA TYR A 250 -1.31 5.38 3.67
C TYR A 250 -2.08 5.08 2.40
N CYS A 251 -1.69 3.99 1.73
CA CYS A 251 -2.26 3.50 0.48
C CYS A 251 -3.56 2.73 0.69
N SER A 252 -4.48 2.86 -0.27
CA SER A 252 -5.48 1.85 -0.59
C SER A 252 -5.15 1.17 -1.91
N ASP A 253 -5.78 0.04 -2.15
CA ASP A 253 -5.62 -0.77 -3.36
C ASP A 253 -6.91 -1.54 -3.65
N MET A 254 -7.33 -1.57 -4.91
CA MET A 254 -8.42 -2.44 -5.35
C MET A 254 -8.46 -2.63 -6.85
N THR A 255 -8.73 -3.85 -7.27
CA THR A 255 -9.04 -4.17 -8.66
C THR A 255 -10.47 -4.67 -8.80
N ARG A 256 -11.16 -4.16 -9.81
CA ARG A 256 -12.44 -4.71 -10.29
C ARG A 256 -12.43 -4.83 -11.81
N THR A 257 -12.98 -5.93 -12.29
CA THR A 257 -13.23 -6.17 -13.71
C THR A 257 -14.74 -6.11 -13.97
N VAL A 258 -15.16 -5.32 -14.95
CA VAL A 258 -16.57 -5.20 -15.36
C VAL A 258 -16.73 -5.60 -16.83
N ALA A 259 -17.93 -6.02 -17.22
CA ALA A 259 -18.26 -6.28 -18.63
C ALA A 259 -18.99 -5.09 -19.24
N VAL A 260 -18.64 -4.71 -20.46
CA VAL A 260 -19.39 -3.74 -21.26
C VAL A 260 -20.21 -4.48 -22.29
N GLY A 261 -21.54 -4.52 -22.12
CA GLY A 261 -22.42 -5.41 -22.86
C GLY A 261 -22.30 -6.87 -22.41
N GLN A 262 -22.85 -7.80 -23.17
CA GLN A 262 -22.92 -9.20 -22.76
C GLN A 262 -21.57 -9.91 -22.91
N PRO A 263 -20.97 -10.44 -21.83
CA PRO A 263 -19.77 -11.23 -21.91
C PRO A 263 -20.05 -12.62 -22.50
N THR A 264 -19.06 -13.24 -23.13
CA THR A 264 -19.14 -14.62 -23.62
C THR A 264 -19.15 -15.63 -22.46
N ASP A 265 -19.47 -16.89 -22.75
CA ASP A 265 -19.42 -17.96 -21.76
C ASP A 265 -17.99 -18.18 -21.24
N GLU A 266 -16.96 -18.10 -22.11
CA GLU A 266 -15.53 -18.14 -21.70
C GLU A 266 -15.22 -17.02 -20.71
N MET A 267 -15.64 -15.80 -21.01
CA MET A 267 -15.41 -14.65 -20.11
C MET A 267 -16.06 -14.85 -18.74
N ARG A 268 -17.31 -15.31 -18.71
CA ARG A 268 -18.01 -15.60 -17.45
C ARG A 268 -17.30 -16.69 -16.64
N PHE A 269 -16.92 -17.79 -17.31
CA PHE A 269 -16.22 -18.89 -16.68
C PHE A 269 -14.87 -18.46 -16.06
N VAL A 270 -14.10 -17.65 -16.78
CA VAL A 270 -12.82 -17.09 -16.28
C VAL A 270 -13.06 -16.15 -15.11
N TYR A 271 -14.07 -15.28 -15.19
CA TYR A 271 -14.42 -14.36 -14.10
C TYR A 271 -14.79 -15.14 -12.82
N ASP A 272 -15.68 -16.13 -12.94
CA ASP A 272 -16.13 -16.95 -11.82
C ASP A 272 -14.99 -17.78 -11.22
N THR A 273 -14.03 -18.22 -12.05
CA THR A 273 -12.83 -18.91 -11.61
C THR A 273 -11.93 -18.00 -10.77
N VAL A 274 -11.69 -16.76 -11.22
CA VAL A 274 -10.89 -15.79 -10.46
C VAL A 274 -11.58 -15.42 -9.15
N LEU A 275 -12.89 -15.17 -9.17
CA LEU A 275 -13.67 -14.91 -7.96
C LEU A 275 -13.59 -16.08 -6.96
N LYS A 276 -13.76 -17.30 -7.45
CA LYS A 276 -13.63 -18.50 -6.61
C LYS A 276 -12.23 -18.65 -6.01
N ALA A 277 -11.18 -18.37 -6.78
CA ALA A 277 -9.81 -18.39 -6.29
C ALA A 277 -9.56 -17.35 -5.22
N GLN A 278 -10.05 -16.12 -5.42
CA GLN A 278 -9.93 -15.02 -4.46
C GLN A 278 -10.64 -15.34 -3.14
N LEU A 279 -11.88 -15.83 -3.21
CA LEU A 279 -12.66 -16.23 -2.04
C LEU A 279 -12.00 -17.41 -1.29
N ALA A 280 -11.46 -18.41 -2.01
CA ALA A 280 -10.77 -19.54 -1.40
C ALA A 280 -9.50 -19.13 -0.66
N GLY A 281 -8.70 -18.24 -1.28
CA GLY A 281 -7.50 -17.68 -0.62
C GLY A 281 -7.85 -16.89 0.62
N ILE A 282 -8.82 -15.97 0.56
CA ILE A 282 -9.28 -15.18 1.72
C ILE A 282 -9.80 -16.09 2.84
N ALA A 283 -10.55 -17.13 2.52
CA ALA A 283 -11.08 -18.06 3.50
C ALA A 283 -10.02 -18.91 4.23
N ALA A 284 -8.82 -19.04 3.63
CA ALA A 284 -7.69 -19.75 4.23
C ALA A 284 -6.80 -18.86 5.11
N VAL A 285 -7.03 -17.53 5.13
CA VAL A 285 -6.19 -16.59 5.87
C VAL A 285 -6.47 -16.65 7.37
N HIS A 286 -5.42 -16.71 8.16
CA HIS A 286 -5.39 -16.53 9.62
C HIS A 286 -3.97 -16.17 10.09
N ALA A 287 -3.79 -15.73 11.33
CA ALA A 287 -2.46 -15.47 11.87
C ALA A 287 -1.60 -16.75 11.89
N GLY A 288 -0.33 -16.60 11.50
CA GLY A 288 0.62 -17.72 11.45
C GLY A 288 0.65 -18.49 10.12
N VAL A 289 -0.30 -18.23 9.19
CA VAL A 289 -0.24 -18.78 7.84
C VAL A 289 0.95 -18.20 7.08
N THR A 290 1.52 -18.99 6.16
CA THR A 290 2.57 -18.50 5.25
C THR A 290 1.97 -17.92 3.97
N GLY A 291 2.71 -17.00 3.34
CA GLY A 291 2.28 -16.47 2.05
C GLY A 291 2.22 -17.54 0.95
N ALA A 292 3.07 -18.57 1.04
CA ALA A 292 3.07 -19.71 0.12
C ALA A 292 1.79 -20.54 0.23
N GLU A 293 1.26 -20.76 1.44
CA GLU A 293 0.01 -21.50 1.65
C GLU A 293 -1.18 -20.78 1.01
N ILE A 294 -1.29 -19.47 1.22
CA ILE A 294 -2.37 -18.66 0.63
C ILE A 294 -2.26 -18.60 -0.89
N HIS A 295 -1.05 -18.32 -1.41
CA HIS A 295 -0.81 -18.32 -2.85
C HIS A 295 -1.21 -19.66 -3.48
N ASN A 296 -0.73 -20.77 -2.92
CA ASN A 296 -1.01 -22.11 -3.45
C ASN A 296 -2.49 -22.47 -3.39
N THR A 297 -3.23 -21.99 -2.38
CA THR A 297 -4.67 -22.19 -2.27
C THR A 297 -5.42 -21.55 -3.45
N GLY A 298 -5.15 -20.28 -3.75
CA GLY A 298 -5.77 -19.60 -4.89
C GLY A 298 -5.28 -20.13 -6.24
N ALA A 299 -3.98 -20.36 -6.39
CA ALA A 299 -3.37 -20.88 -7.60
C ALA A 299 -3.91 -22.29 -7.98
N LYS A 300 -4.18 -23.13 -6.97
CA LYS A 300 -4.79 -24.44 -7.20
C LYS A 300 -6.18 -24.33 -7.83
N VAL A 301 -7.02 -23.43 -7.40
CA VAL A 301 -8.36 -23.23 -7.98
C VAL A 301 -8.26 -22.85 -9.46
N ILE A 302 -7.32 -21.96 -9.80
CA ILE A 302 -7.06 -21.52 -11.17
C ILE A 302 -6.51 -22.68 -12.02
N ALA A 303 -5.56 -23.45 -11.48
CA ALA A 303 -4.97 -24.59 -12.16
C ALA A 303 -5.96 -25.74 -12.40
N ASP A 304 -6.81 -26.06 -11.41
CA ASP A 304 -7.87 -27.08 -11.53
C ASP A 304 -8.90 -26.72 -12.64
N ALA A 305 -9.07 -25.40 -12.90
CA ALA A 305 -9.91 -24.92 -13.99
C ALA A 305 -9.20 -24.91 -15.37
N GLY A 306 -7.93 -25.30 -15.45
CA GLY A 306 -7.15 -25.35 -16.69
C GLY A 306 -6.42 -24.06 -17.05
N TYR A 307 -6.33 -23.07 -16.16
CA TYR A 307 -5.73 -21.77 -16.40
C TYR A 307 -4.43 -21.51 -15.59
N GLY A 308 -3.80 -22.56 -15.04
CA GLY A 308 -2.61 -22.40 -14.19
C GLY A 308 -1.48 -21.61 -14.83
N ASP A 309 -1.22 -21.79 -16.13
CA ASP A 309 -0.17 -21.10 -16.87
C ASP A 309 -0.47 -19.60 -17.10
N TYR A 310 -1.69 -19.17 -16.81
CA TYR A 310 -2.17 -17.78 -17.01
C TYR A 310 -2.28 -16.97 -15.71
N PHE A 311 -1.80 -17.53 -14.58
CA PHE A 311 -1.66 -16.83 -13.31
C PHE A 311 -0.17 -16.71 -12.95
N GLY A 312 0.45 -15.60 -13.33
CA GLY A 312 1.92 -15.43 -13.31
C GLY A 312 2.48 -14.55 -12.20
N HIS A 313 1.69 -14.16 -11.16
CA HIS A 313 2.14 -13.31 -10.06
C HIS A 313 1.75 -13.86 -8.68
N GLY A 314 2.16 -13.20 -7.61
CA GLY A 314 1.74 -13.54 -6.25
C GLY A 314 0.25 -13.38 -6.06
N PHE A 315 -0.32 -14.07 -5.05
CA PHE A 315 -1.73 -13.91 -4.71
C PHE A 315 -2.02 -12.56 -4.05
N GLY A 316 -0.96 -11.84 -3.57
CA GLY A 316 -1.07 -10.52 -3.00
C GLY A 316 0.21 -10.05 -2.31
N HIS A 317 0.18 -8.83 -1.85
CA HIS A 317 1.28 -8.16 -1.16
C HIS A 317 0.75 -7.31 0.00
N SER A 318 1.60 -7.05 1.00
CA SER A 318 1.31 -6.04 2.02
C SER A 318 1.37 -4.65 1.41
N LEU A 319 0.59 -3.74 1.97
CA LEU A 319 0.58 -2.32 1.66
C LEU A 319 0.43 -1.51 2.95
N GLY A 320 0.76 -0.25 2.87
CA GLY A 320 0.69 0.69 3.99
C GLY A 320 1.15 2.06 3.54
N ILE A 321 2.31 2.51 3.99
CA ILE A 321 2.95 3.75 3.54
C ILE A 321 3.40 3.61 2.09
N GLU A 322 3.90 2.43 1.72
CA GLU A 322 4.20 2.08 0.34
C GLU A 322 3.14 1.12 -0.20
N ILE A 323 2.93 1.16 -1.51
CA ILE A 323 1.99 0.26 -2.16
C ILE A 323 2.44 -1.20 -2.07
N HIS A 324 3.74 -1.45 -2.12
CA HIS A 324 4.33 -2.78 -1.98
C HIS A 324 5.20 -2.85 -0.74
N GLU A 325 4.71 -3.51 0.30
CA GLU A 325 5.44 -3.81 1.53
C GLU A 325 5.62 -5.33 1.72
N ASN A 326 6.31 -5.72 2.77
CA ASN A 326 6.34 -7.09 3.29
C ASN A 326 5.28 -7.25 4.40
N PRO A 327 4.69 -8.45 4.57
CA PRO A 327 4.91 -9.71 3.84
C PRO A 327 4.19 -9.78 2.48
N ARG A 328 4.32 -10.94 1.79
CA ARG A 328 3.63 -11.18 0.51
C ARG A 328 2.91 -12.52 0.52
N PHE A 329 1.74 -12.60 -0.09
CA PHE A 329 1.12 -13.87 -0.48
C PHE A 329 1.76 -14.39 -1.77
N SER A 330 2.94 -14.96 -1.63
CA SER A 330 3.83 -15.39 -2.71
C SER A 330 4.38 -16.78 -2.41
N PRO A 331 4.65 -17.62 -3.42
CA PRO A 331 5.24 -18.95 -3.23
C PRO A 331 6.61 -18.92 -2.54
N LEU A 332 7.28 -17.77 -2.51
CA LEU A 332 8.58 -17.59 -1.87
C LEU A 332 8.48 -17.16 -0.39
N TRP A 333 7.31 -16.76 0.10
CA TRP A 333 7.16 -16.30 1.48
C TRP A 333 6.76 -17.45 2.40
N ASN A 334 7.77 -18.05 3.06
CA ASN A 334 7.58 -19.19 3.96
C ASN A 334 7.64 -18.81 5.45
N LYS A 335 7.70 -17.53 5.79
CA LYS A 335 7.63 -17.05 7.18
C LYS A 335 6.16 -16.89 7.59
N PRO A 336 5.81 -17.18 8.86
CA PRO A 336 4.47 -16.90 9.39
C PRO A 336 4.12 -15.42 9.28
N ILE A 337 2.89 -15.13 8.91
CA ILE A 337 2.37 -13.75 8.82
C ILE A 337 1.56 -13.46 10.10
N PRO A 338 1.86 -12.38 10.83
CA PRO A 338 1.20 -12.08 12.10
C PRO A 338 -0.19 -11.48 11.92
N ALA A 339 -1.02 -11.57 12.96
CA ALA A 339 -2.23 -10.77 13.07
C ALA A 339 -1.91 -9.27 12.99
N GLY A 340 -2.80 -8.48 12.41
CA GLY A 340 -2.64 -7.04 12.18
C GLY A 340 -1.92 -6.67 10.87
N ALA A 341 -1.34 -7.64 10.15
CA ALA A 341 -0.82 -7.39 8.81
C ALA A 341 -1.97 -7.12 7.82
N CYS A 342 -1.77 -6.14 6.92
CA CYS A 342 -2.73 -5.81 5.87
C CYS A 342 -2.12 -6.18 4.51
N LEU A 343 -2.84 -7.00 3.72
CA LEU A 343 -2.38 -7.48 2.42
C LEU A 343 -3.50 -7.40 1.38
N SER A 344 -3.11 -7.27 0.12
CA SER A 344 -4.01 -7.51 -1.01
C SER A 344 -4.30 -9.01 -1.16
N ALA A 345 -5.43 -9.32 -1.79
CA ALA A 345 -5.82 -10.65 -2.22
C ALA A 345 -6.37 -10.52 -3.66
N GLU A 346 -5.51 -10.74 -4.65
CA GLU A 346 -5.66 -10.26 -6.02
C GLU A 346 -5.37 -11.29 -7.12
N PRO A 347 -5.89 -12.52 -7.05
CA PRO A 347 -5.65 -13.47 -8.13
C PRO A 347 -6.16 -12.93 -9.46
N GLY A 348 -5.50 -13.35 -10.55
CA GLY A 348 -5.91 -12.99 -11.91
C GLY A 348 -5.64 -14.09 -12.92
N ILE A 349 -6.37 -14.07 -14.03
CA ILE A 349 -6.15 -14.89 -15.21
C ILE A 349 -6.00 -13.94 -16.41
N TYR A 350 -4.90 -14.09 -17.15
CA TYR A 350 -4.55 -13.21 -18.25
C TYR A 350 -4.34 -14.04 -19.51
N LEU A 351 -5.31 -13.95 -20.46
CA LEU A 351 -5.30 -14.71 -21.72
C LEU A 351 -4.69 -13.87 -22.83
N PRO A 352 -3.44 -14.14 -23.26
CA PRO A 352 -2.73 -13.30 -24.22
C PRO A 352 -3.54 -13.03 -25.50
N GLY A 353 -3.68 -11.73 -25.84
CA GLY A 353 -4.40 -11.27 -27.02
C GLY A 353 -5.93 -11.36 -26.94
N LYS A 354 -6.49 -11.82 -25.80
CA LYS A 354 -7.93 -11.94 -25.60
C LYS A 354 -8.43 -10.94 -24.56
N PHE A 355 -8.22 -11.23 -23.28
CA PHE A 355 -8.64 -10.42 -22.12
C PHE A 355 -7.95 -10.91 -20.86
N GLY A 356 -8.09 -10.16 -19.77
CA GLY A 356 -7.74 -10.59 -18.41
C GLY A 356 -8.84 -10.27 -17.43
N VAL A 357 -8.76 -10.93 -16.26
CA VAL A 357 -9.61 -10.69 -15.10
C VAL A 357 -8.73 -10.65 -13.86
N ARG A 358 -8.86 -9.62 -13.05
CA ARG A 358 -8.36 -9.55 -11.67
C ARG A 358 -9.45 -9.06 -10.75
N ILE A 359 -9.55 -9.66 -9.57
CA ILE A 359 -10.46 -9.25 -8.50
C ILE A 359 -9.63 -9.15 -7.23
N GLU A 360 -9.61 -7.99 -6.63
CA GLU A 360 -8.75 -7.67 -5.51
C GLU A 360 -9.49 -7.01 -4.38
N ASP A 361 -9.17 -7.45 -3.17
CA ASP A 361 -9.52 -6.78 -1.92
C ASP A 361 -8.26 -6.59 -1.06
N VAL A 362 -8.26 -5.59 -0.21
CA VAL A 362 -7.33 -5.47 0.91
C VAL A 362 -7.96 -6.10 2.14
N ILE A 363 -7.21 -6.98 2.79
CA ILE A 363 -7.61 -7.67 4.01
C ILE A 363 -6.65 -7.39 5.16
N ARG A 364 -7.17 -7.32 6.40
CA ARG A 364 -6.38 -7.33 7.63
C ARG A 364 -6.44 -8.73 8.24
N ILE A 365 -5.30 -9.33 8.52
CA ILE A 365 -5.22 -10.64 9.18
C ILE A 365 -5.62 -10.50 10.65
N THR A 366 -6.47 -11.41 11.13
CA THR A 366 -6.85 -11.58 12.54
C THR A 366 -6.36 -12.92 13.07
N GLU A 367 -6.52 -13.19 14.37
CA GLU A 367 -6.07 -14.46 14.97
C GLU A 367 -6.69 -15.67 14.24
N ASP A 368 -8.01 -15.65 13.99
CA ASP A 368 -8.76 -16.78 13.47
C ASP A 368 -9.22 -16.62 12.01
N GLY A 369 -8.78 -15.55 11.31
CA GLY A 369 -9.26 -15.25 9.96
C GLY A 369 -8.75 -13.92 9.44
N CYS A 370 -9.63 -13.15 8.78
CA CYS A 370 -9.32 -11.80 8.34
C CYS A 370 -10.55 -10.88 8.34
N GLU A 371 -10.28 -9.57 8.46
CA GLU A 371 -11.25 -8.51 8.19
C GLU A 371 -11.03 -8.03 6.75
N ASN A 372 -12.07 -8.10 5.91
CA ASN A 372 -12.01 -7.52 4.57
C ASN A 372 -12.23 -5.99 4.67
N LEU A 373 -11.24 -5.21 4.25
CA LEU A 373 -11.30 -3.75 4.25
C LEU A 373 -12.03 -3.22 3.00
N THR A 374 -12.09 -3.99 1.92
CA THR A 374 -12.75 -3.63 0.65
C THR A 374 -14.20 -4.11 0.67
N ARG A 375 -15.15 -3.20 0.45
CA ARG A 375 -16.60 -3.47 0.47
C ARG A 375 -17.24 -3.42 -0.92
N ALA A 376 -16.50 -2.98 -1.95
CA ALA A 376 -16.99 -2.96 -3.33
C ALA A 376 -17.46 -4.34 -3.76
N PRO A 377 -18.60 -4.46 -4.47
CA PRO A 377 -19.13 -5.75 -4.92
C PRO A 377 -18.12 -6.48 -5.79
N LYS A 378 -18.11 -7.82 -5.67
CA LYS A 378 -17.22 -8.74 -6.41
C LYS A 378 -17.94 -9.53 -7.50
N GLU A 379 -19.23 -9.48 -7.52
CA GLU A 379 -20.05 -10.08 -8.56
C GLU A 379 -19.82 -9.33 -9.89
N LEU A 380 -19.93 -10.05 -11.01
CA LEU A 380 -19.73 -9.47 -12.33
C LEU A 380 -20.78 -8.39 -12.63
N ILE A 381 -20.34 -7.15 -12.72
CA ILE A 381 -21.15 -6.01 -13.15
C ILE A 381 -21.15 -5.97 -14.68
N ILE A 382 -22.34 -5.87 -15.28
CA ILE A 382 -22.54 -5.74 -16.71
C ILE A 382 -23.13 -4.35 -16.98
N LEU A 383 -22.40 -3.52 -17.71
CA LEU A 383 -22.74 -2.15 -18.10
C LEU A 383 -23.36 -2.10 -19.50
#